data_a0b316fe0c82d1c9993d1595af32c1c2
#
_entry.id   a0b316fe0c82d1c9993d1595af32c1c2
#
_cell.length_a   1.000
_cell.length_b   1.000
_cell.length_c   1.000
_cell.angle_alpha   90.00
_cell.angle_beta   90.00
_cell.angle_gamma   90.00
#
_symmetry.space_group_name_H-M   'P 1'
#
loop_
_entity.id
_entity.type
_entity.pdbx_description
1 polymer ?
#
loop_
_entity_poly.entity_id
_entity_poly.type
_entity_poly.pdbx_seq_one_letter_code
_entity_poly.pdbx_strand_id
1 'polypeptide(L)'
;VEDNTVPAKFNLTYWPTMYVVRPSGQMLLANDYFFNNVFDPTFDYVYDVSFRGDNDAKVSATYTTRYFCGEYQQGSFVAKIQNMGADTLTSAHVELLVDGEVIRTKDWTGSLLEFKSTNVSLTGLTVDQSSDLELTITLPNNADDLSPQDNNYGWQVIQPTATQTATLTVTTDFWPEEVSWTVTDPDGNIVVSSADLGTLSCDETYTQEFTHTIDGCYEVVLVDGFGDGL
;
A
#
# COMPACT_ATOMS: atom_id res chain seq x y z
N VAL A 1 -15.88 -18.57 19.07
CA VAL A 1 -16.24 -18.92 17.69
C VAL A 1 -14.97 -19.47 17.05
N GLU A 2 -14.93 -20.78 16.78
CA GLU A 2 -13.80 -21.38 16.07
C GLU A 2 -13.88 -20.97 14.60
N ASP A 3 -12.94 -20.16 14.14
CA ASP A 3 -12.80 -19.83 12.74
C ASP A 3 -12.17 -21.01 11.99
N ASN A 4 -13.00 -21.88 11.43
CA ASN A 4 -12.57 -23.02 10.65
C ASN A 4 -11.99 -22.66 9.26
N THR A 5 -11.91 -21.38 8.90
CA THR A 5 -11.35 -20.95 7.60
C THR A 5 -9.82 -20.94 7.61
N VAL A 6 -9.20 -20.67 8.75
CA VAL A 6 -7.75 -20.65 8.91
C VAL A 6 -7.10 -22.01 8.67
N PRO A 7 -7.60 -23.12 9.28
CA PRO A 7 -7.05 -24.44 9.00
C PRO A 7 -7.04 -24.81 7.52
N ALA A 8 -8.13 -24.50 6.81
CA ALA A 8 -8.24 -24.82 5.39
C ALA A 8 -7.24 -24.02 4.53
N LYS A 9 -7.02 -22.74 4.84
CA LYS A 9 -6.06 -21.88 4.11
C LYS A 9 -4.61 -22.33 4.26
N PHE A 10 -4.26 -22.85 5.43
CA PHE A 10 -2.89 -23.27 5.75
C PHE A 10 -2.71 -24.80 5.70
N ASN A 11 -3.72 -25.53 5.21
CA ASN A 11 -3.72 -27.00 5.14
C ASN A 11 -3.34 -27.65 6.48
N LEU A 12 -3.94 -27.17 7.59
CA LEU A 12 -3.68 -27.68 8.92
C LEU A 12 -4.37 -29.03 9.09
N THR A 13 -3.60 -30.08 9.30
CA THR A 13 -4.09 -31.43 9.47
C THR A 13 -4.17 -31.89 10.93
N TYR A 14 -3.46 -31.18 11.82
CA TYR A 14 -3.43 -31.45 13.26
C TYR A 14 -2.98 -30.23 14.06
N TRP A 15 -3.23 -30.23 15.36
CA TRP A 15 -2.90 -29.17 16.32
C TRP A 15 -1.98 -29.70 17.42
N PRO A 16 -0.98 -28.91 17.88
CA PRO A 16 -0.56 -27.61 17.33
C PRO A 16 0.27 -27.77 16.06
N THR A 17 0.07 -26.89 15.09
CA THR A 17 0.89 -26.78 13.88
C THR A 17 1.71 -25.51 13.93
N MET A 18 3.00 -25.61 13.73
CA MET A 18 3.93 -24.48 13.78
C MET A 18 4.54 -24.24 12.41
N TYR A 19 4.55 -22.98 12.01
CA TYR A 19 5.19 -22.52 10.79
C TYR A 19 6.26 -21.49 11.12
N VAL A 20 7.37 -21.57 10.41
CA VAL A 20 8.36 -20.49 10.34
C VAL A 20 8.09 -19.74 9.05
N VAL A 21 7.79 -18.45 9.16
CA VAL A 21 7.60 -17.57 8.01
C VAL A 21 8.88 -16.80 7.80
N ARG A 22 9.50 -16.99 6.65
CA ARG A 22 10.69 -16.24 6.24
C ARG A 22 10.34 -14.83 5.83
N PRO A 23 11.27 -13.91 5.88
CA PRO A 23 11.06 -12.54 5.36
C PRO A 23 10.68 -12.49 3.87
N SER A 24 11.09 -13.50 3.08
CA SER A 24 10.64 -13.71 1.70
C SER A 24 9.15 -14.07 1.56
N GLY A 25 8.43 -14.25 2.69
CA GLY A 25 7.05 -14.74 2.70
C GLY A 25 6.92 -16.27 2.55
N GLN A 26 8.01 -16.99 2.36
CA GLN A 26 7.99 -18.46 2.30
C GLN A 26 7.67 -19.05 3.68
N MET A 27 6.72 -19.99 3.71
CA MET A 27 6.37 -20.73 4.92
C MET A 27 7.03 -22.11 4.93
N LEU A 28 7.58 -22.48 6.08
CA LEU A 28 8.12 -23.80 6.35
C LEU A 28 7.34 -24.43 7.49
N LEU A 29 6.91 -25.67 7.29
CA LEU A 29 6.28 -26.46 8.35
C LEU A 29 7.37 -26.90 9.34
N ALA A 30 7.25 -26.49 10.59
CA ALA A 30 8.27 -26.72 11.62
C ALA A 30 7.93 -27.86 12.58
N ASN A 31 6.79 -28.54 12.41
CA ASN A 31 6.28 -29.50 13.41
C ASN A 31 7.21 -30.66 13.72
N ASP A 32 7.79 -31.28 12.70
CA ASP A 32 8.65 -32.46 12.90
C ASP A 32 9.97 -32.08 13.59
N TYR A 33 10.43 -30.87 13.43
CA TYR A 33 11.63 -30.36 14.07
C TYR A 33 11.38 -29.90 15.51
N PHE A 34 10.24 -29.27 15.77
CA PHE A 34 9.92 -28.67 17.07
C PHE A 34 9.67 -29.69 18.15
N PHE A 35 9.08 -30.86 17.80
CA PHE A 35 8.73 -31.88 18.78
C PHE A 35 9.84 -32.91 19.01
N ASN A 36 10.75 -33.07 18.07
CA ASN A 36 11.81 -34.09 18.16
C ASN A 36 13.18 -33.56 18.57
N ASN A 37 13.41 -32.25 18.42
CA ASN A 37 14.66 -31.59 18.78
C ASN A 37 14.39 -30.24 19.42
N VAL A 38 14.98 -30.00 20.58
CA VAL A 38 14.91 -28.73 21.29
C VAL A 38 15.41 -27.60 20.40
N PHE A 39 14.66 -26.55 20.30
CA PHE A 39 14.83 -25.19 19.73
C PHE A 39 16.02 -24.88 18.78
N ASP A 40 17.20 -25.47 19.00
CA ASP A 40 18.44 -25.15 18.31
C ASP A 40 18.47 -25.56 16.82
N PRO A 41 18.07 -26.74 16.40
CA PRO A 41 18.20 -27.15 14.99
C PRO A 41 17.21 -26.44 14.05
N THR A 42 16.10 -25.96 14.59
CA THR A 42 15.11 -25.25 13.77
C THR A 42 15.58 -23.84 13.41
N PHE A 43 16.28 -23.19 14.32
CA PHE A 43 16.90 -21.90 14.07
C PHE A 43 18.08 -22.03 13.11
N ASP A 44 18.96 -23.01 13.33
CA ASP A 44 20.07 -23.29 12.42
C ASP A 44 19.57 -23.66 11.02
N TYR A 45 18.52 -24.47 10.92
CA TYR A 45 17.90 -24.81 9.64
C TYR A 45 17.29 -23.57 8.94
N VAL A 46 16.72 -22.65 9.68
CA VAL A 46 16.15 -21.40 9.12
C VAL A 46 17.27 -20.45 8.70
N TYR A 47 18.39 -20.42 9.40
CA TYR A 47 19.53 -19.55 9.09
C TYR A 47 20.50 -20.17 8.06
N ASP A 48 20.70 -21.49 8.08
CA ASP A 48 21.65 -22.17 7.20
C ASP A 48 21.12 -22.36 5.78
N VAL A 49 19.84 -22.17 5.55
CA VAL A 49 19.32 -22.19 4.18
C VAL A 49 19.53 -20.79 3.58
N SER A 50 20.62 -20.63 2.87
CA SER A 50 20.92 -19.46 2.05
C SER A 50 19.92 -19.32 0.88
N PHE A 51 18.64 -19.12 1.19
CA PHE A 51 17.61 -18.79 0.20
C PHE A 51 17.50 -17.28 -0.04
N ARG A 52 18.37 -16.52 0.59
CA ARG A 52 18.52 -15.09 0.34
C ARG A 52 19.67 -14.91 -0.59
N GLY A 53 19.43 -14.23 -1.65
CA GLY A 53 20.52 -13.68 -2.40
C GLY A 53 21.31 -12.68 -1.55
N ASP A 54 22.58 -12.59 -1.77
CA ASP A 54 23.41 -11.57 -1.13
C ASP A 54 22.87 -10.18 -1.49
N ASN A 55 22.43 -10.02 -2.74
CA ASN A 55 21.88 -8.77 -3.28
C ASN A 55 20.41 -8.95 -3.69
N ASP A 56 19.52 -8.30 -2.96
CA ASP A 56 18.08 -8.31 -3.18
C ASP A 56 17.51 -6.99 -2.67
N ALA A 57 16.81 -6.25 -3.52
CA ALA A 57 16.25 -4.96 -3.18
C ALA A 57 14.82 -4.83 -3.67
N LYS A 58 13.93 -4.44 -2.80
CA LYS A 58 12.52 -4.24 -3.06
C LYS A 58 12.18 -2.76 -3.21
N VAL A 59 11.23 -2.46 -4.11
CA VAL A 59 10.65 -1.12 -4.22
C VAL A 59 9.15 -1.12 -3.94
N SER A 60 8.67 -0.03 -3.35
CA SER A 60 7.26 0.29 -3.20
C SER A 60 7.07 1.80 -3.21
N ALA A 61 5.84 2.28 -3.41
CA ALA A 61 5.54 3.70 -3.27
C ALA A 61 5.10 4.01 -1.84
N THR A 62 5.54 5.15 -1.31
CA THR A 62 5.09 5.61 0.01
C THR A 62 3.66 6.14 -0.05
N TYR A 63 3.30 6.79 -1.15
CA TYR A 63 1.95 7.30 -1.42
C TYR A 63 1.58 7.01 -2.87
N THR A 64 0.39 6.47 -3.08
CA THR A 64 -0.17 6.24 -4.41
C THR A 64 -1.46 7.02 -4.53
N THR A 65 -1.40 8.21 -5.14
CA THR A 65 -2.60 8.91 -5.54
C THR A 65 -3.16 8.24 -6.79
N ARG A 66 -4.37 7.70 -6.69
CA ARG A 66 -5.05 7.06 -7.84
C ARG A 66 -5.93 8.01 -8.61
N TYR A 67 -6.52 9.00 -7.93
CA TYR A 67 -7.42 9.99 -8.51
C TYR A 67 -6.88 11.39 -8.28
N PHE A 68 -7.02 12.24 -9.25
CA PHE A 68 -6.59 13.64 -9.16
C PHE A 68 -7.56 14.56 -9.89
N CYS A 69 -7.59 15.82 -9.49
CA CYS A 69 -8.39 16.84 -10.12
C CYS A 69 -7.50 17.77 -10.94
N GLY A 70 -7.90 18.06 -12.18
CA GLY A 70 -7.12 18.90 -13.08
C GLY A 70 -5.83 18.25 -13.56
N GLU A 71 -4.79 19.03 -13.76
CA GLU A 71 -3.46 18.53 -14.09
C GLU A 71 -2.82 17.88 -12.86
N TYR A 72 -2.45 16.61 -12.98
CA TYR A 72 -1.72 15.95 -11.91
C TYR A 72 -0.28 16.45 -11.89
N GLN A 73 0.01 17.28 -10.91
CA GLN A 73 1.35 17.78 -10.66
C GLN A 73 1.81 17.29 -9.30
N GLN A 74 2.74 16.36 -9.30
CA GLN A 74 3.42 15.96 -8.07
C GLN A 74 4.86 16.46 -8.10
N GLY A 75 5.21 17.32 -7.15
CA GLY A 75 6.56 17.87 -7.03
C GLY A 75 7.62 16.82 -6.76
N SER A 76 7.25 15.70 -6.14
CA SER A 76 8.13 14.54 -5.97
C SER A 76 7.34 13.25 -5.77
N PHE A 77 7.80 12.18 -6.42
CA PHE A 77 7.42 10.82 -6.08
C PHE A 77 8.40 10.27 -5.06
N VAL A 78 7.90 9.54 -4.09
CA VAL A 78 8.72 8.94 -3.05
C VAL A 78 8.66 7.42 -3.19
N ALA A 79 9.73 6.87 -3.74
CA ALA A 79 9.96 5.43 -3.73
C ALA A 79 10.48 5.03 -2.34
N LYS A 80 9.91 4.00 -1.76
CA LYS A 80 10.46 3.33 -0.58
C LYS A 80 11.24 2.12 -1.05
N ILE A 81 12.56 2.16 -0.88
CA ILE A 81 13.43 1.01 -1.15
C ILE A 81 13.73 0.27 0.15
N GLN A 82 13.85 -1.05 0.05
CA GLN A 82 14.14 -1.93 1.18
C GLN A 82 15.18 -2.95 0.78
N ASN A 83 16.16 -3.16 1.66
CA ASN A 83 17.12 -4.25 1.51
C ASN A 83 16.46 -5.58 1.93
N MET A 84 16.33 -6.50 1.00
CA MET A 84 15.84 -7.86 1.24
C MET A 84 16.97 -8.88 1.21
N GLY A 85 18.17 -8.48 0.75
CA GLY A 85 19.36 -9.31 0.69
C GLY A 85 20.08 -9.45 2.03
N ALA A 86 21.00 -10.40 2.10
CA ALA A 86 21.83 -10.64 3.26
C ALA A 86 22.94 -9.59 3.41
N ASP A 87 23.45 -9.10 2.28
CA ASP A 87 24.47 -8.06 2.28
C ASP A 87 23.87 -6.67 2.56
N THR A 88 24.64 -5.79 3.19
CA THR A 88 24.23 -4.39 3.34
C THR A 88 24.06 -3.76 1.97
N LEU A 89 22.87 -3.23 1.68
CA LEU A 89 22.61 -2.50 0.47
C LEU A 89 23.29 -1.13 0.53
N THR A 90 24.24 -0.89 -0.36
CA THR A 90 25.03 0.35 -0.41
C THR A 90 24.70 1.20 -1.63
N SER A 91 24.15 0.59 -2.68
CA SER A 91 23.71 1.28 -3.89
C SER A 91 22.55 0.57 -4.55
N ALA A 92 21.71 1.32 -5.26
CA ALA A 92 20.66 0.81 -6.12
C ALA A 92 20.28 1.86 -7.17
N HIS A 93 19.82 1.41 -8.32
CA HIS A 93 19.27 2.27 -9.37
C HIS A 93 17.74 2.22 -9.31
N VAL A 94 17.09 3.38 -9.19
CA VAL A 94 15.63 3.52 -9.08
C VAL A 94 15.13 4.31 -10.28
N GLU A 95 14.11 3.79 -10.94
CA GLU A 95 13.45 4.42 -12.08
C GLU A 95 11.97 4.64 -11.79
N LEU A 96 11.42 5.70 -12.38
CA LEU A 96 10.00 5.95 -12.49
C LEU A 96 9.62 5.93 -13.97
N LEU A 97 8.72 5.03 -14.31
CA LEU A 97 8.16 4.89 -15.64
C LEU A 97 6.74 5.45 -15.67
N VAL A 98 6.38 6.05 -16.79
CA VAL A 98 5.01 6.48 -17.13
C VAL A 98 4.66 5.85 -18.45
N ASP A 99 3.58 5.08 -18.49
CA ASP A 99 3.13 4.35 -19.70
C ASP A 99 4.24 3.50 -20.35
N GLY A 100 5.12 2.96 -19.49
CA GLY A 100 6.26 2.11 -19.91
C GLY A 100 7.51 2.86 -20.33
N GLU A 101 7.51 4.20 -20.32
CA GLU A 101 8.69 5.01 -20.64
C GLU A 101 9.37 5.52 -19.36
N VAL A 102 10.69 5.38 -19.28
CA VAL A 102 11.49 5.89 -18.14
C VAL A 102 11.52 7.42 -18.18
N ILE A 103 10.87 8.05 -17.23
CA ILE A 103 10.77 9.50 -17.11
C ILE A 103 11.77 10.08 -16.11
N ARG A 104 12.07 9.36 -15.05
CA ARG A 104 13.03 9.77 -14.02
C ARG A 104 13.85 8.60 -13.55
N THR A 105 15.09 8.88 -13.24
CA THR A 105 16.01 7.93 -12.64
C THR A 105 16.70 8.53 -11.43
N LYS A 106 17.11 7.69 -10.51
CA LYS A 106 17.90 8.07 -9.35
C LYS A 106 18.84 6.96 -8.91
N ASP A 107 20.12 7.22 -8.96
CA ASP A 107 21.11 6.39 -8.28
C ASP A 107 21.07 6.72 -6.79
N TRP A 108 20.73 5.72 -6.00
CA TRP A 108 20.76 5.82 -4.56
C TRP A 108 22.06 5.21 -4.03
N THR A 109 22.64 5.88 -3.05
CA THR A 109 23.79 5.37 -2.29
C THR A 109 23.57 5.59 -0.80
N GLY A 110 23.97 4.62 0.01
CA GLY A 110 23.76 4.68 1.46
C GLY A 110 24.26 3.44 2.17
N SER A 111 23.60 3.08 3.26
CA SER A 111 23.86 1.86 4.02
C SER A 111 22.57 1.38 4.64
N LEU A 112 21.94 0.39 4.03
CA LEU A 112 20.75 -0.27 4.55
C LEU A 112 21.12 -1.69 4.96
N LEU A 113 21.06 -1.94 6.25
CA LEU A 113 21.13 -3.29 6.78
C LEU A 113 19.91 -4.10 6.32
N GLU A 114 20.01 -5.40 6.42
CA GLU A 114 18.94 -6.34 6.13
C GLU A 114 17.58 -5.88 6.69
N PHE A 115 16.52 -5.90 5.87
CA PHE A 115 15.13 -5.45 6.12
C PHE A 115 14.96 -3.97 6.46
N LYS A 116 16.02 -3.18 6.46
CA LYS A 116 15.88 -1.72 6.60
C LYS A 116 15.45 -1.09 5.28
N SER A 117 14.74 0.00 5.40
CA SER A 117 14.22 0.76 4.26
C SER A 117 14.56 2.23 4.37
N THR A 118 14.56 2.90 3.23
CA THR A 118 14.67 4.37 3.14
C THR A 118 13.81 4.89 2.00
N ASN A 119 13.59 6.19 2.01
CA ASN A 119 12.86 6.88 0.97
C ASN A 119 13.81 7.51 -0.05
N VAL A 120 13.48 7.36 -1.32
CA VAL A 120 14.18 7.96 -2.46
C VAL A 120 13.21 8.88 -3.19
N SER A 121 13.50 10.17 -3.24
CA SER A 121 12.65 11.15 -3.91
C SER A 121 13.03 11.29 -5.39
N LEU A 122 12.03 11.15 -6.27
CA LEU A 122 12.11 11.39 -7.69
C LEU A 122 11.31 12.66 -7.99
N THR A 123 11.98 13.74 -8.34
CA THR A 123 11.38 15.09 -8.42
C THR A 123 10.91 15.47 -9.82
N GLY A 124 9.90 16.32 -9.89
CA GLY A 124 9.48 17.04 -11.08
C GLY A 124 8.79 16.18 -12.13
N LEU A 125 7.63 15.59 -11.78
CA LEU A 125 6.77 14.90 -12.73
C LEU A 125 5.45 15.64 -12.89
N THR A 126 5.00 15.77 -14.13
CA THR A 126 3.64 16.15 -14.52
C THR A 126 3.05 14.98 -15.30
N VAL A 127 1.83 14.57 -14.96
CA VAL A 127 1.07 13.52 -15.65
C VAL A 127 -0.24 14.15 -16.10
N ASP A 128 -0.46 14.23 -17.41
CA ASP A 128 -1.55 15.02 -17.97
C ASP A 128 -2.90 14.30 -18.01
N GLN A 129 -2.93 12.98 -17.94
CA GLN A 129 -4.15 12.16 -18.04
C GLN A 129 -3.98 10.84 -17.30
N SER A 130 -4.92 9.93 -17.48
CA SER A 130 -4.82 8.59 -16.94
C SER A 130 -3.55 7.89 -17.46
N SER A 131 -2.65 7.57 -16.56
CA SER A 131 -1.36 6.97 -16.88
C SER A 131 -1.05 5.81 -15.95
N ASP A 132 -0.38 4.82 -16.49
CA ASP A 132 0.21 3.75 -15.72
C ASP A 132 1.58 4.21 -15.21
N LEU A 133 1.76 4.20 -13.90
CA LEU A 133 3.02 4.52 -13.26
C LEU A 133 3.65 3.25 -12.70
N GLU A 134 4.97 3.15 -12.85
CA GLU A 134 5.73 2.03 -12.32
C GLU A 134 7.05 2.55 -11.72
N LEU A 135 7.34 2.08 -10.52
CA LEU A 135 8.67 2.21 -9.91
C LEU A 135 9.42 0.92 -10.13
N THR A 136 10.67 1.01 -10.55
CA THR A 136 11.56 -0.13 -10.64
C THR A 136 12.83 0.11 -9.81
N ILE A 137 13.40 -0.96 -9.29
CA ILE A 137 14.72 -0.95 -8.65
C ILE A 137 15.59 -2.01 -9.29
N THR A 138 16.82 -1.65 -9.60
CA THR A 138 17.79 -2.53 -10.25
C THR A 138 19.19 -2.36 -9.66
N LEU A 139 20.07 -3.28 -10.00
CA LEU A 139 21.49 -3.24 -9.67
C LEU A 139 21.78 -3.02 -8.17
N PRO A 140 21.16 -3.80 -7.24
CA PRO A 140 21.55 -3.73 -5.84
C PRO A 140 23.06 -4.02 -5.71
N ASN A 141 23.79 -3.11 -5.08
CA ASN A 141 25.26 -3.18 -4.95
C ASN A 141 26.02 -3.36 -6.29
N ASN A 142 25.47 -2.85 -7.40
CA ASN A 142 25.95 -3.06 -8.78
C ASN A 142 25.99 -4.52 -9.21
N ALA A 143 25.15 -5.36 -8.65
CA ALA A 143 25.00 -6.78 -8.99
C ALA A 143 23.59 -7.08 -9.48
N ASP A 144 23.39 -8.29 -10.01
CA ASP A 144 22.06 -8.76 -10.36
C ASP A 144 21.23 -8.99 -9.10
N ASP A 145 19.97 -8.61 -9.17
CA ASP A 145 18.99 -8.89 -8.13
C ASP A 145 18.53 -10.35 -8.23
N LEU A 146 18.54 -11.06 -7.11
CA LEU A 146 18.22 -12.48 -7.06
C LEU A 146 16.71 -12.77 -6.89
N SER A 147 15.91 -11.74 -6.59
CA SER A 147 14.45 -11.84 -6.44
C SER A 147 13.72 -10.79 -7.29
N PRO A 148 13.85 -10.80 -8.61
CA PRO A 148 13.33 -9.71 -9.46
C PRO A 148 11.81 -9.56 -9.43
N GLN A 149 11.08 -10.39 -8.69
CA GLN A 149 9.62 -10.34 -8.59
C GLN A 149 9.11 -9.15 -7.77
N ASP A 150 9.91 -8.59 -6.89
CA ASP A 150 9.56 -7.44 -6.05
C ASP A 150 10.32 -6.15 -6.40
N ASN A 151 11.01 -6.19 -7.55
CA ASN A 151 11.73 -5.05 -8.11
C ASN A 151 10.81 -4.00 -8.73
N ASN A 152 9.54 -4.31 -8.90
CA ASN A 152 8.57 -3.45 -9.56
C ASN A 152 7.39 -3.16 -8.65
N TYR A 153 6.90 -1.92 -8.71
CA TYR A 153 5.67 -1.51 -8.06
C TYR A 153 4.88 -0.59 -8.98
N GLY A 154 3.76 -1.09 -9.51
CA GLY A 154 2.89 -0.37 -10.44
C GLY A 154 1.60 0.12 -9.79
N TRP A 155 1.10 1.27 -10.26
CA TRP A 155 -0.24 1.78 -9.97
C TRP A 155 -0.73 2.66 -11.11
N GLN A 156 -2.04 2.82 -11.20
CA GLN A 156 -2.65 3.69 -12.21
C GLN A 156 -3.09 5.00 -11.57
N VAL A 157 -2.79 6.10 -12.24
CA VAL A 157 -3.34 7.43 -11.97
C VAL A 157 -4.51 7.66 -12.91
N ILE A 158 -5.67 7.97 -12.38
CA ILE A 158 -6.91 8.09 -13.15
C ILE A 158 -7.42 9.52 -13.01
N GLN A 159 -7.60 10.18 -14.16
CA GLN A 159 -8.38 11.42 -14.19
C GLN A 159 -9.86 11.04 -14.19
N PRO A 160 -10.64 11.43 -13.18
CA PRO A 160 -12.05 11.13 -13.14
C PRO A 160 -12.77 11.86 -14.27
N THR A 161 -13.71 11.18 -14.89
CA THR A 161 -14.62 11.83 -15.84
C THR A 161 -15.59 12.72 -15.07
N ALA A 162 -15.71 13.97 -15.47
CA ALA A 162 -16.68 14.88 -14.89
C ALA A 162 -18.11 14.36 -15.15
N THR A 163 -18.82 14.05 -14.10
CA THR A 163 -20.28 13.86 -14.13
C THR A 163 -20.92 15.11 -13.54
N GLN A 164 -22.09 15.49 -14.08
CA GLN A 164 -22.78 16.68 -13.59
C GLN A 164 -23.40 16.48 -12.19
N THR A 165 -23.61 15.24 -11.80
CA THR A 165 -24.13 14.83 -10.50
C THR A 165 -23.28 13.73 -9.91
N ALA A 166 -23.09 13.79 -8.60
CA ALA A 166 -22.44 12.72 -7.82
C ALA A 166 -23.34 12.32 -6.64
N THR A 167 -23.16 11.11 -6.20
CA THR A 167 -23.90 10.53 -5.08
C THR A 167 -22.91 10.07 -4.01
N LEU A 168 -23.09 10.56 -2.80
CA LEU A 168 -22.40 10.06 -1.62
C LEU A 168 -23.31 9.06 -0.92
N THR A 169 -22.81 7.85 -0.68
CA THR A 169 -23.49 6.83 0.10
C THR A 169 -22.64 6.45 1.29
N VAL A 170 -23.20 6.55 2.49
CA VAL A 170 -22.55 6.20 3.75
C VAL A 170 -23.46 5.24 4.51
N THR A 171 -22.92 4.15 5.01
CA THR A 171 -23.63 3.23 5.90
C THR A 171 -23.05 3.39 7.30
N THR A 172 -23.90 3.68 8.28
CA THR A 172 -23.51 3.80 9.68
C THR A 172 -23.42 2.41 10.33
N ASP A 173 -22.59 2.31 11.33
CA ASP A 173 -22.54 1.17 12.23
C ASP A 173 -23.53 1.31 13.39
N PHE A 174 -23.26 0.65 14.54
CA PHE A 174 -24.07 0.72 15.76
C PHE A 174 -23.96 2.07 16.52
N TRP A 175 -23.00 2.92 16.16
CA TRP A 175 -22.70 4.18 16.85
C TRP A 175 -22.83 5.39 15.93
N PRO A 176 -24.02 5.64 15.36
CA PRO A 176 -24.21 6.68 14.33
C PRO A 176 -23.91 8.09 14.82
N GLU A 177 -23.91 8.34 16.13
CA GLU A 177 -23.59 9.63 16.74
C GLU A 177 -22.12 10.02 16.63
N GLU A 178 -21.24 9.08 16.31
CA GLU A 178 -19.81 9.30 16.13
C GLU A 178 -19.46 9.63 14.70
N VAL A 179 -20.39 9.37 13.76
CA VAL A 179 -20.19 9.50 12.33
C VAL A 179 -20.72 10.83 11.81
N SER A 180 -19.91 11.53 11.06
CA SER A 180 -20.35 12.70 10.32
C SER A 180 -19.58 12.85 9.00
N TRP A 181 -20.19 13.54 8.03
CA TRP A 181 -19.54 13.83 6.77
C TRP A 181 -19.95 15.17 6.19
N THR A 182 -19.05 15.71 5.38
CA THR A 182 -19.31 16.88 4.56
C THR A 182 -18.70 16.69 3.17
N VAL A 183 -19.32 17.28 2.16
CA VAL A 183 -18.72 17.50 0.85
C VAL A 183 -18.60 19.01 0.65
N THR A 184 -17.41 19.44 0.27
CA THR A 184 -17.08 20.84 0.08
C THR A 184 -16.73 21.08 -1.40
N ASP A 185 -17.25 22.14 -2.00
CA ASP A 185 -16.93 22.54 -3.36
C ASP A 185 -15.53 23.19 -3.45
N PRO A 186 -15.02 23.45 -4.67
CA PRO A 186 -13.71 24.09 -4.88
C PRO A 186 -13.55 25.47 -4.23
N ASP A 187 -14.64 26.16 -3.97
CA ASP A 187 -14.67 27.49 -3.33
C ASP A 187 -14.74 27.40 -1.80
N GLY A 188 -14.83 26.19 -1.24
CA GLY A 188 -14.89 25.93 0.18
C GLY A 188 -16.31 25.96 0.78
N ASN A 189 -17.37 25.94 -0.06
CA ASN A 189 -18.73 25.87 0.42
C ASN A 189 -19.15 24.41 0.65
N ILE A 190 -19.84 24.14 1.75
CA ILE A 190 -20.41 22.82 2.02
C ILE A 190 -21.62 22.62 1.09
N VAL A 191 -21.59 21.59 0.27
CA VAL A 191 -22.67 21.22 -0.67
C VAL A 191 -23.47 20.00 -0.20
N VAL A 192 -22.88 19.17 0.69
CA VAL A 192 -23.51 18.03 1.36
C VAL A 192 -23.05 18.01 2.80
N SER A 193 -23.97 17.72 3.71
CA SER A 193 -23.66 17.52 5.13
C SER A 193 -24.55 16.45 5.74
N SER A 194 -23.99 15.60 6.59
CA SER A 194 -24.78 14.67 7.42
C SER A 194 -25.73 15.40 8.35
N ALA A 195 -25.40 16.63 8.75
CA ALA A 195 -26.26 17.47 9.60
C ALA A 195 -27.62 17.78 8.95
N ASP A 196 -27.71 17.77 7.62
CA ASP A 196 -28.96 18.00 6.90
C ASP A 196 -29.96 16.84 7.02
N LEU A 197 -29.48 15.65 7.44
CA LEU A 197 -30.30 14.46 7.64
C LEU A 197 -30.91 14.37 9.05
N GLY A 198 -30.44 15.22 9.97
CA GLY A 198 -30.84 15.17 11.38
C GLY A 198 -30.13 14.06 12.16
N THR A 199 -30.86 13.36 13.02
CA THR A 199 -30.29 12.25 13.81
C THR A 199 -30.13 11.00 12.94
N LEU A 200 -28.91 10.50 12.84
CA LEU A 200 -28.62 9.25 12.15
C LEU A 200 -29.08 8.03 12.98
N SER A 201 -29.36 6.94 12.31
CA SER A 201 -29.74 5.66 12.93
C SER A 201 -28.63 4.63 12.73
N CYS A 202 -28.55 3.63 13.60
CA CYS A 202 -27.58 2.54 13.48
C CYS A 202 -27.93 1.60 12.32
N ASP A 203 -26.91 1.00 11.69
CA ASP A 203 -27.03 0.06 10.56
C ASP A 203 -27.88 0.61 9.38
N GLU A 204 -27.88 1.91 9.16
CA GLU A 204 -28.68 2.56 8.13
C GLU A 204 -27.78 3.12 7.03
N THR A 205 -28.28 3.05 5.79
CA THR A 205 -27.58 3.59 4.61
C THR A 205 -28.20 4.91 4.18
N TYR A 206 -27.39 5.95 4.20
CA TYR A 206 -27.75 7.29 3.77
C TYR A 206 -27.18 7.57 2.39
N THR A 207 -27.99 8.15 1.53
CA THR A 207 -27.60 8.53 0.17
C THR A 207 -27.97 9.99 -0.07
N GLN A 208 -26.97 10.79 -0.41
CA GLN A 208 -27.14 12.21 -0.74
C GLN A 208 -26.58 12.49 -2.13
N GLU A 209 -27.41 13.04 -2.99
CA GLU A 209 -27.03 13.45 -4.34
C GLU A 209 -26.72 14.95 -4.34
N PHE A 210 -25.67 15.35 -5.05
CA PHE A 210 -25.33 16.74 -5.26
C PHE A 210 -24.90 17.00 -6.70
N THR A 211 -25.17 18.23 -7.16
CA THR A 211 -24.83 18.65 -8.51
C THR A 211 -23.56 19.48 -8.49
N HIS A 212 -22.64 19.15 -9.38
CA HIS A 212 -21.44 19.94 -9.60
C HIS A 212 -21.80 21.22 -10.34
N THR A 213 -21.66 22.35 -9.67
CA THR A 213 -21.94 23.68 -10.23
C THR A 213 -20.66 24.45 -10.57
N ILE A 214 -19.52 23.97 -10.06
CA ILE A 214 -18.22 24.59 -10.23
C ILE A 214 -17.24 23.50 -10.66
N ASP A 215 -16.45 23.79 -11.69
CA ASP A 215 -15.36 22.88 -12.11
C ASP A 215 -14.24 22.89 -11.08
N GLY A 216 -13.78 21.72 -10.66
CA GLY A 216 -12.69 21.57 -9.69
C GLY A 216 -12.83 20.36 -8.79
N CYS A 217 -12.01 20.33 -7.76
CA CYS A 217 -11.99 19.26 -6.77
C CYS A 217 -13.03 19.48 -5.69
N TYR A 218 -13.90 18.52 -5.50
CA TYR A 218 -14.77 18.43 -4.33
C TYR A 218 -14.10 17.58 -3.26
N GLU A 219 -14.06 18.09 -2.05
CA GLU A 219 -13.45 17.38 -0.91
C GLU A 219 -14.53 16.66 -0.11
N VAL A 220 -14.34 15.38 0.12
CA VAL A 220 -15.18 14.58 1.03
C VAL A 220 -14.42 14.38 2.33
N VAL A 221 -14.97 14.88 3.41
CA VAL A 221 -14.45 14.65 4.77
C VAL A 221 -15.43 13.72 5.48
N LEU A 222 -14.93 12.59 5.92
CA LEU A 222 -15.63 11.61 6.73
C LEU A 222 -14.97 11.59 8.10
N VAL A 223 -15.77 11.71 9.16
CA VAL A 223 -15.29 11.73 10.53
C VAL A 223 -15.92 10.60 11.29
N ASP A 224 -15.08 9.81 11.94
CA ASP A 224 -15.40 8.81 12.91
C ASP A 224 -14.82 9.29 14.25
N GLY A 225 -15.67 9.55 15.23
CA GLY A 225 -15.29 10.18 16.49
C GLY A 225 -14.46 9.29 17.41
N PHE A 226 -14.61 7.98 17.30
CA PHE A 226 -13.82 7.01 18.07
C PHE A 226 -12.65 6.42 17.28
N GLY A 227 -12.75 6.36 15.94
CA GLY A 227 -11.68 5.86 15.08
C GLY A 227 -11.60 4.34 15.03
N ASP A 228 -12.72 3.66 15.23
CA ASP A 228 -12.82 2.20 15.19
C ASP A 228 -13.48 1.66 13.91
N GLY A 229 -13.91 2.56 13.01
CA GLY A 229 -14.46 2.29 11.68
C GLY A 229 -15.94 2.69 11.55
N LEU A 230 -16.39 2.73 10.33
CA LEU A 230 -17.78 3.08 9.95
C LEU A 230 -18.62 1.84 9.75
#